data_a3486f5ff5724bed8aedd243ef55f4e7
#
_entry.id   a3486f5ff5724bed8aedd243ef55f4e7
#
_cell.length_a   1.000
_cell.length_b   1.000
_cell.length_c   1.000
_cell.angle_alpha   90.00
_cell.angle_beta   90.00
_cell.angle_gamma   90.00
#
_symmetry.space_group_name_H-M   'P 1'
#
loop_
_entity.id
_entity.type
_entity.pdbx_description
1 polymer ?
#
loop_
_entity_poly.entity_id
_entity_poly.type
_entity_poly.pdbx_seq_one_letter_code
_entity_poly.pdbx_strand_id
1 'polypeptide(L)'
;MLGTESPVCVIALARKNGIVDIIRAPSEDAEMPAGELLGTVREDRMRVGVERWVGLQLTQSGLVSCTSGGFFRYVPLADLLENKGASAEQWDASAITWTVPGPLHHVAFYPPQSDTPTHFAYGGEQVPLSVWSLPKALEAAKQPMPPDASEEPPAVRAGSKRSAAFKSSKKCDLLPGELWRAKNLPNDHLSLPRPPLIRTLAFAPTEPADDDELKCMRVYVGTKDGIIRVYEPAQKPRPVHEWQVGAKQQGSLRVMHVCASEQILLVGDTSRRLLVVDMHKGRVLFQYKDISGTMSDLLTVRDAQADRWLVLGAALDHLIRLCDLGETYGEGQRRRGQVLEQYFTGVDHAVALALDPRQTSAPADENSDDEEEVWDNMAVIGEKAPDARETSVADEEEDDSDAARAEKRHRRDP
;
A
#
# COMPACT_ATOMS: atom_id res chain seq x y z
N MET A 1 -25.03 -30.69 3.48
CA MET A 1 -25.11 -29.32 3.94
C MET A 1 -23.74 -29.00 4.56
N LEU A 2 -22.82 -28.50 3.80
CA LEU A 2 -21.55 -27.98 4.31
C LEU A 2 -21.84 -26.55 4.72
N GLY A 3 -21.82 -26.29 6.04
CA GLY A 3 -21.97 -24.94 6.55
C GLY A 3 -20.84 -24.08 6.01
N THR A 4 -21.18 -23.05 5.28
CA THR A 4 -20.28 -21.96 4.93
C THR A 4 -19.96 -21.23 6.22
N GLU A 5 -18.87 -21.64 6.91
CA GLU A 5 -18.33 -20.84 7.99
C GLU A 5 -17.95 -19.48 7.39
N SER A 6 -18.59 -18.43 7.89
CA SER A 6 -18.24 -17.05 7.52
C SER A 6 -16.73 -16.83 7.72
N PRO A 7 -16.03 -16.18 6.79
CA PRO A 7 -14.58 -15.99 6.87
C PRO A 7 -14.21 -15.28 8.18
N VAL A 8 -13.32 -15.92 8.95
CA VAL A 8 -12.85 -15.38 10.23
C VAL A 8 -11.87 -14.25 9.97
N CYS A 9 -12.23 -13.03 10.37
CA CYS A 9 -11.32 -11.91 10.33
C CYS A 9 -10.45 -11.88 11.58
N VAL A 10 -9.12 -11.88 11.39
CA VAL A 10 -8.13 -11.82 12.48
C VAL A 10 -7.33 -10.54 12.36
N ILE A 11 -7.15 -9.84 13.48
CA ILE A 11 -6.42 -8.58 13.57
C ILE A 11 -5.22 -8.77 14.47
N ALA A 12 -4.04 -8.36 13.99
CA ALA A 12 -2.82 -8.28 14.80
C ALA A 12 -2.59 -6.84 15.26
N LEU A 13 -2.52 -6.62 16.57
CA LEU A 13 -2.35 -5.30 17.19
C LEU A 13 -1.01 -5.23 17.93
N ALA A 14 -0.06 -4.47 17.43
CA ALA A 14 1.25 -4.27 18.05
C ALA A 14 1.22 -3.13 19.06
N ARG A 15 1.58 -3.43 20.30
CA ARG A 15 1.66 -2.48 21.42
C ARG A 15 3.09 -1.94 21.60
N LYS A 16 3.20 -0.74 22.14
CA LYS A 16 4.50 -0.09 22.42
C LYS A 16 5.40 -0.84 23.42
N ASN A 17 4.84 -1.77 24.18
CA ASN A 17 5.57 -2.57 25.17
C ASN A 17 6.22 -3.85 24.61
N GLY A 18 6.23 -4.01 23.28
CA GLY A 18 6.80 -5.19 22.64
C GLY A 18 5.85 -6.39 22.54
N ILE A 19 4.57 -6.19 22.83
CA ILE A 19 3.54 -7.24 22.74
C ILE A 19 2.73 -7.03 21.45
N VAL A 20 2.39 -8.11 20.77
CA VAL A 20 1.42 -8.14 19.67
C VAL A 20 0.25 -8.99 20.11
N ASP A 21 -0.92 -8.40 20.20
CA ASP A 21 -2.17 -9.12 20.46
C ASP A 21 -2.76 -9.59 19.15
N ILE A 22 -3.29 -10.79 19.15
CA ILE A 22 -4.01 -11.38 18.05
C ILE A 22 -5.46 -11.51 18.46
N ILE A 23 -6.32 -10.81 17.73
CA ILE A 23 -7.73 -10.62 18.09
C ILE A 23 -8.56 -11.13 16.91
N ARG A 24 -9.56 -11.95 17.20
CA ARG A 24 -10.62 -12.25 16.24
C ARG A 24 -11.61 -11.10 16.24
N ALA A 25 -11.87 -10.52 15.07
CA ALA A 25 -12.91 -9.51 14.93
C ALA A 25 -14.28 -10.11 15.24
N PRO A 26 -15.21 -9.32 15.83
CA PRO A 26 -16.57 -9.79 16.06
C PRO A 26 -17.25 -10.14 14.74
N SER A 27 -18.18 -11.11 14.77
CA SER A 27 -19.07 -11.36 13.64
C SER A 27 -20.06 -10.20 13.49
N GLU A 28 -20.56 -9.97 12.29
CA GLU A 28 -21.55 -8.89 12.03
C GLU A 28 -22.83 -9.06 12.85
N ASP A 29 -23.19 -10.31 13.19
CA ASP A 29 -24.39 -10.65 13.97
C ASP A 29 -24.18 -10.63 15.50
N ALA A 30 -22.99 -10.27 15.98
CA ALA A 30 -22.71 -10.26 17.41
C ALA A 30 -23.37 -9.09 18.13
N GLU A 31 -24.20 -9.35 19.13
CA GLU A 31 -24.85 -8.34 19.98
C GLU A 31 -23.85 -7.42 20.70
N MET A 32 -22.60 -7.85 20.87
CA MET A 32 -21.51 -7.10 21.48
C MET A 32 -20.32 -7.01 20.52
N PRO A 33 -19.85 -5.80 20.18
CA PRO A 33 -18.73 -5.61 19.24
C PRO A 33 -17.35 -5.88 19.85
N ALA A 34 -17.25 -6.75 20.85
CA ALA A 34 -15.98 -7.06 21.49
C ALA A 34 -15.27 -8.19 20.74
N GLY A 35 -14.07 -7.92 20.23
CA GLY A 35 -13.22 -8.94 19.63
C GLY A 35 -12.72 -9.96 20.68
N GLU A 36 -12.59 -11.22 20.28
CA GLU A 36 -12.02 -12.30 21.10
C GLU A 36 -10.48 -12.25 21.01
N LEU A 37 -9.81 -12.14 22.15
CA LEU A 37 -8.35 -12.27 22.20
C LEU A 37 -7.96 -13.74 22.00
N LEU A 38 -7.33 -14.05 20.87
CA LEU A 38 -6.82 -15.40 20.59
C LEU A 38 -5.53 -15.69 21.36
N GLY A 39 -4.65 -14.68 21.50
CA GLY A 39 -3.44 -14.79 22.28
C GLY A 39 -2.49 -13.61 22.06
N THR A 40 -1.29 -13.70 22.66
CA THR A 40 -0.28 -12.62 22.63
C THR A 40 1.09 -13.16 22.26
N VAL A 41 1.80 -12.44 21.39
CA VAL A 41 3.20 -12.70 21.03
C VAL A 41 4.07 -11.60 21.61
N ARG A 42 5.20 -11.93 22.22
CA ARG A 42 6.11 -10.94 22.81
C ARG A 42 7.46 -10.96 22.09
N GLU A 43 8.00 -9.78 21.82
CA GLU A 43 9.36 -9.60 21.29
C GLU A 43 10.29 -9.14 22.41
N ASP A 44 10.97 -10.10 23.05
CA ASP A 44 11.84 -9.83 24.20
C ASP A 44 13.12 -9.06 23.84
N ARG A 45 13.53 -9.11 22.56
CA ARG A 45 14.71 -8.37 22.09
C ARG A 45 14.41 -6.89 21.86
N MET A 46 13.14 -6.47 21.88
CA MET A 46 12.74 -5.08 21.70
C MET A 46 13.05 -4.27 22.97
N ARG A 47 13.82 -3.23 22.84
CA ARG A 47 14.08 -2.27 23.93
C ARG A 47 12.90 -1.32 24.08
N VAL A 48 12.02 -1.62 25.02
CA VAL A 48 10.81 -0.83 25.29
C VAL A 48 11.15 0.63 25.60
N GLY A 49 10.43 1.57 24.96
CA GLY A 49 10.67 3.01 25.11
C GLY A 49 11.75 3.59 24.18
N VAL A 50 12.61 2.76 23.59
CA VAL A 50 13.64 3.16 22.63
C VAL A 50 13.31 2.69 21.23
N GLU A 51 12.90 1.44 21.09
CA GLU A 51 12.53 0.82 19.83
C GLU A 51 11.02 0.86 19.62
N ARG A 52 10.62 0.70 18.37
CA ARG A 52 9.21 0.69 17.96
C ARG A 52 9.00 -0.38 16.91
N TRP A 53 7.76 -0.75 16.69
CA TRP A 53 7.35 -1.55 15.56
C TRP A 53 7.45 -0.72 14.28
N VAL A 54 8.02 -1.31 13.23
CA VAL A 54 8.19 -0.68 11.91
C VAL A 54 7.62 -1.50 10.78
N GLY A 55 7.26 -2.75 11.05
CA GLY A 55 6.56 -3.63 10.13
C GLY A 55 5.73 -4.63 10.91
N LEU A 56 4.48 -4.81 10.48
CA LEU A 56 3.56 -5.83 10.98
C LEU A 56 2.69 -6.27 9.81
N GLN A 57 2.68 -7.55 9.52
CA GLN A 57 1.89 -8.13 8.45
C GLN A 57 1.34 -9.48 8.88
N LEU A 58 0.03 -9.59 8.90
CA LEU A 58 -0.64 -10.87 9.00
C LEU A 58 -0.75 -11.45 7.58
N THR A 59 -0.37 -12.72 7.44
CA THR A 59 -0.41 -13.45 6.18
C THR A 59 -1.25 -14.69 6.34
N GLN A 60 -1.63 -15.33 5.24
CA GLN A 60 -2.32 -16.63 5.30
C GLN A 60 -1.47 -17.74 5.97
N SER A 61 -0.16 -17.61 5.96
CA SER A 61 0.77 -18.58 6.52
C SER A 61 1.24 -18.26 7.93
N GLY A 62 1.14 -16.99 8.38
CA GLY A 62 1.61 -16.59 9.72
C GLY A 62 1.68 -15.08 9.90
N LEU A 63 2.17 -14.66 11.07
CA LEU A 63 2.40 -13.29 11.44
C LEU A 63 3.88 -12.94 11.28
N VAL A 64 4.16 -11.91 10.49
CA VAL A 64 5.51 -11.30 10.38
C VAL A 64 5.52 -10.01 11.16
N SER A 65 6.47 -9.83 12.05
CA SER A 65 6.69 -8.59 12.79
C SER A 65 8.14 -8.13 12.70
N CYS A 66 8.35 -6.81 12.75
CA CYS A 66 9.69 -6.22 12.70
C CYS A 66 9.79 -5.01 13.62
N THR A 67 10.88 -4.91 14.36
CA THR A 67 11.20 -3.76 15.21
C THR A 67 12.19 -2.81 14.54
N SER A 68 12.27 -1.57 15.03
CA SER A 68 13.25 -0.59 14.55
C SER A 68 14.71 -0.98 14.82
N GLY A 69 14.95 -1.93 15.73
CA GLY A 69 16.27 -2.53 15.96
C GLY A 69 16.70 -3.50 14.86
N GLY A 70 15.81 -3.86 13.94
CA GLY A 70 16.08 -4.83 12.89
C GLY A 70 15.78 -6.28 13.27
N PHE A 71 15.01 -6.50 14.35
CA PHE A 71 14.58 -7.83 14.77
C PHE A 71 13.31 -8.23 14.03
N PHE A 72 13.40 -9.26 13.23
CA PHE A 72 12.25 -9.90 12.57
C PHE A 72 11.85 -11.16 13.32
N ARG A 73 10.55 -11.39 13.35
CA ARG A 73 9.93 -12.60 13.90
C ARG A 73 8.79 -13.04 12.98
N TYR A 74 8.74 -14.33 12.71
CA TYR A 74 7.64 -14.98 12.02
C TYR A 74 7.04 -16.06 12.93
N VAL A 75 5.73 -16.02 13.11
CA VAL A 75 4.97 -17.01 13.87
C VAL A 75 3.97 -17.67 12.93
N PRO A 76 3.97 -19.00 12.76
CA PRO A 76 3.04 -19.72 11.88
C PRO A 76 1.57 -19.53 12.27
N LEU A 77 0.69 -19.38 11.28
CA LEU A 77 -0.74 -19.09 11.51
C LEU A 77 -1.46 -20.29 12.17
N ALA A 78 -1.10 -21.52 11.83
CA ALA A 78 -1.69 -22.71 12.43
C ALA A 78 -1.56 -22.66 13.95
N ASP A 79 -0.36 -22.32 14.45
CA ASP A 79 -0.14 -22.19 15.89
C ASP A 79 -0.95 -21.08 16.53
N LEU A 80 -1.23 -20.00 15.77
CA LEU A 80 -2.03 -18.86 16.24
C LEU A 80 -3.52 -19.20 16.37
N LEU A 81 -4.05 -20.06 15.50
CA LEU A 81 -5.47 -20.42 15.47
C LEU A 81 -5.81 -21.64 16.34
N GLU A 82 -4.92 -22.63 16.41
CA GLU A 82 -5.14 -23.88 17.15
C GLU A 82 -4.95 -23.69 18.66
N ASN A 83 -3.99 -22.88 19.06
CA ASN A 83 -3.63 -22.65 20.46
C ASN A 83 -4.42 -21.49 21.07
N LYS A 84 -5.74 -21.61 21.15
CA LYS A 84 -6.59 -20.59 21.79
C LYS A 84 -6.18 -20.37 23.24
N GLY A 85 -5.84 -19.11 23.57
CA GLY A 85 -5.42 -18.75 24.91
C GLY A 85 -3.96 -19.14 25.24
N ALA A 86 -3.16 -19.51 24.22
CA ALA A 86 -1.75 -19.83 24.41
C ALA A 86 -0.98 -18.62 24.96
N SER A 87 -0.11 -18.89 25.93
CA SER A 87 0.81 -17.88 26.44
C SER A 87 1.87 -17.52 25.41
N ALA A 88 2.44 -16.33 25.53
CA ALA A 88 3.52 -15.84 24.67
C ALA A 88 4.69 -16.87 24.57
N GLU A 89 4.95 -17.61 25.64
CA GLU A 89 6.01 -18.61 25.71
C GLU A 89 5.77 -19.82 24.79
N GLN A 90 4.53 -20.23 24.57
CA GLN A 90 4.20 -21.36 23.69
C GLN A 90 4.40 -21.00 22.22
N TRP A 91 4.12 -19.77 21.83
CA TRP A 91 4.35 -19.30 20.46
C TRP A 91 5.80 -18.99 20.15
N ASP A 92 6.61 -18.73 21.18
CA ASP A 92 8.04 -18.51 21.02
C ASP A 92 8.78 -19.77 20.54
N ALA A 93 8.29 -20.96 20.90
CA ALA A 93 8.92 -22.21 20.53
C ALA A 93 8.89 -22.51 19.01
N SER A 94 7.84 -22.05 18.31
CA SER A 94 7.67 -22.24 16.85
C SER A 94 8.12 -21.03 16.03
N ALA A 95 8.47 -19.92 16.69
CA ALA A 95 8.80 -18.69 16.02
C ALA A 95 10.17 -18.76 15.31
N ILE A 96 10.19 -18.33 14.05
CA ILE A 96 11.42 -18.17 13.28
C ILE A 96 11.86 -16.73 13.43
N THR A 97 13.11 -16.51 13.84
CA THR A 97 13.66 -15.17 14.07
C THR A 97 14.93 -14.93 13.29
N TRP A 98 15.08 -13.70 12.76
CA TRP A 98 16.32 -13.26 12.14
C TRP A 98 16.56 -11.79 12.41
N THR A 99 17.75 -11.33 12.10
CA THR A 99 18.17 -9.93 12.31
C THR A 99 18.69 -9.32 11.03
N VAL A 100 18.37 -8.04 10.83
CA VAL A 100 18.90 -7.24 9.74
C VAL A 100 19.57 -5.98 10.27
N PRO A 101 20.44 -5.33 9.49
CA PRO A 101 21.07 -4.09 9.94
C PRO A 101 20.05 -3.01 10.26
N GLY A 102 20.15 -2.40 11.45
CA GLY A 102 19.32 -1.28 11.91
C GLY A 102 20.14 -0.01 12.12
N PRO A 103 19.52 1.13 12.48
CA PRO A 103 18.10 1.30 12.83
C PRO A 103 17.18 1.41 11.61
N LEU A 104 16.04 0.75 11.68
CA LEU A 104 15.02 0.79 10.64
C LEU A 104 13.95 1.85 10.94
N HIS A 105 13.40 2.45 9.89
CA HIS A 105 12.29 3.38 10.01
C HIS A 105 10.97 2.85 9.47
N HIS A 106 11.03 2.02 8.45
CA HIS A 106 9.85 1.45 7.81
C HIS A 106 10.18 0.13 7.12
N VAL A 107 9.21 -0.77 7.12
CA VAL A 107 9.20 -2.02 6.36
C VAL A 107 7.92 -2.04 5.53
N ALA A 108 8.05 -2.34 4.26
CA ALA A 108 6.92 -2.52 3.35
C ALA A 108 6.93 -3.94 2.80
N PHE A 109 5.74 -4.51 2.57
CA PHE A 109 5.56 -5.85 2.02
C PHE A 109 5.04 -5.77 0.58
N TYR A 110 5.36 -6.77 -0.24
CA TYR A 110 4.94 -6.88 -1.63
C TYR A 110 4.34 -8.25 -1.93
N PRO A 111 3.22 -8.35 -2.65
CA PRO A 111 2.38 -7.24 -3.13
C PRO A 111 1.78 -6.43 -1.98
N PRO A 112 1.56 -5.11 -2.18
CA PRO A 112 0.95 -4.29 -1.14
C PRO A 112 -0.47 -4.78 -0.82
N GLN A 113 -0.83 -4.79 0.47
CA GLN A 113 -2.14 -5.22 0.96
C GLN A 113 -2.53 -6.67 0.64
N SER A 114 -1.56 -7.51 0.28
CA SER A 114 -1.80 -8.93 0.00
C SER A 114 -1.68 -9.77 1.27
N ASP A 115 -2.55 -10.77 1.40
CA ASP A 115 -2.46 -11.78 2.45
C ASP A 115 -1.33 -12.81 2.21
N THR A 116 -0.73 -12.77 1.01
CA THR A 116 0.37 -13.64 0.62
C THR A 116 1.59 -12.84 0.13
N PRO A 117 2.25 -12.06 1.00
CA PRO A 117 3.43 -11.31 0.61
C PRO A 117 4.57 -12.24 0.24
N THR A 118 5.17 -12.00 -0.91
CA THR A 118 6.33 -12.75 -1.42
C THR A 118 7.64 -12.06 -1.08
N HIS A 119 7.63 -10.73 -0.98
CA HIS A 119 8.81 -9.94 -0.74
C HIS A 119 8.56 -8.88 0.34
N PHE A 120 9.64 -8.36 0.89
CA PHE A 120 9.62 -7.18 1.74
C PHE A 120 10.83 -6.29 1.46
N ALA A 121 10.69 -5.01 1.76
CA ALA A 121 11.79 -4.06 1.73
C ALA A 121 11.85 -3.28 3.02
N TYR A 122 13.06 -2.90 3.41
CA TYR A 122 13.27 -2.04 4.55
C TYR A 122 14.28 -0.91 4.24
N GLY A 123 14.25 0.09 5.10
CA GLY A 123 15.22 1.18 5.06
C GLY A 123 15.19 2.00 6.35
N GLY A 124 16.22 2.81 6.55
CA GLY A 124 16.36 3.58 7.76
C GLY A 124 17.32 4.77 7.64
N GLU A 125 17.70 5.32 8.77
CA GLU A 125 18.71 6.34 8.85
C GLU A 125 20.10 5.69 8.76
N GLN A 126 20.84 6.00 7.69
CA GLN A 126 22.11 5.36 7.31
C GLN A 126 21.99 3.88 6.89
N VAL A 127 20.79 3.32 6.87
CA VAL A 127 20.52 1.97 6.36
C VAL A 127 19.99 2.10 4.93
N PRO A 128 20.68 1.54 3.93
CA PRO A 128 20.24 1.59 2.55
C PRO A 128 18.96 0.77 2.35
N LEU A 129 18.22 1.11 1.30
CA LEU A 129 17.08 0.29 0.87
C LEU A 129 17.59 -1.11 0.52
N SER A 130 16.93 -2.12 1.07
CA SER A 130 17.20 -3.53 0.80
C SER A 130 15.89 -4.24 0.50
N VAL A 131 15.88 -5.09 -0.52
CA VAL A 131 14.74 -5.89 -0.97
C VAL A 131 15.05 -7.36 -0.74
N TRP A 132 14.12 -8.07 -0.15
CA TRP A 132 14.26 -9.45 0.30
C TRP A 132 13.12 -10.32 -0.22
N SER A 133 13.42 -11.59 -0.44
CA SER A 133 12.40 -12.62 -0.62
C SER A 133 12.01 -13.17 0.76
N LEU A 134 10.73 -13.10 1.10
CA LEU A 134 10.23 -13.61 2.37
C LEU A 134 10.44 -15.13 2.52
N PRO A 135 10.11 -15.97 1.53
CA PRO A 135 10.37 -17.41 1.63
C PRO A 135 11.86 -17.74 1.81
N LYS A 136 12.76 -17.11 1.03
CA LYS A 136 14.21 -17.34 1.13
C LYS A 136 14.78 -16.88 2.48
N ALA A 137 14.26 -15.78 3.03
CA ALA A 137 14.66 -15.30 4.36
C ALA A 137 14.22 -16.28 5.46
N LEU A 138 13.00 -16.83 5.38
CA LEU A 138 12.51 -17.84 6.32
C LEU A 138 13.31 -19.15 6.23
N GLU A 139 13.66 -19.60 5.03
CA GLU A 139 14.51 -20.79 4.84
C GLU A 139 15.91 -20.56 5.40
N ALA A 140 16.50 -19.41 5.13
CA ALA A 140 17.82 -19.07 5.67
C ALA A 140 17.82 -18.99 7.20
N ALA A 141 16.75 -18.46 7.80
CA ALA A 141 16.60 -18.34 9.24
C ALA A 141 16.39 -19.68 9.96
N LYS A 142 15.89 -20.71 9.26
CA LYS A 142 15.78 -22.08 9.78
C LYS A 142 17.11 -22.83 9.84
N GLN A 143 18.09 -22.40 9.05
CA GLN A 143 19.40 -23.04 9.07
C GLN A 143 20.20 -22.52 10.27
N PRO A 144 20.81 -23.39 11.07
CA PRO A 144 21.65 -22.97 12.18
C PRO A 144 22.81 -22.13 11.63
N MET A 145 22.93 -20.90 12.11
CA MET A 145 24.01 -20.01 11.73
C MET A 145 25.36 -20.65 12.12
N PRO A 146 26.37 -20.66 11.23
CA PRO A 146 27.67 -21.16 11.59
C PRO A 146 28.23 -20.40 12.81
N PRO A 147 28.90 -21.08 13.75
CA PRO A 147 29.28 -20.53 15.05
C PRO A 147 30.27 -19.36 15.03
N ASP A 148 30.74 -18.91 13.87
CA ASP A 148 31.74 -17.85 13.71
C ASP A 148 31.19 -16.45 13.40
N ALA A 149 29.86 -16.27 13.37
CA ALA A 149 29.27 -14.95 13.27
C ALA A 149 29.04 -14.40 14.67
N SER A 150 30.00 -13.61 15.18
CA SER A 150 29.92 -12.91 16.45
C SER A 150 28.56 -12.19 16.62
N GLU A 151 27.92 -12.39 17.77
CA GLU A 151 26.62 -11.86 18.21
C GLU A 151 26.52 -10.32 18.29
N GLU A 152 27.46 -9.57 17.79
CA GLU A 152 27.34 -8.11 17.74
C GLU A 152 26.73 -7.69 16.40
N PRO A 153 25.53 -7.04 16.39
CA PRO A 153 25.09 -6.33 15.22
C PRO A 153 26.20 -5.33 14.86
N PRO A 154 26.50 -5.13 13.55
CA PRO A 154 27.54 -4.17 13.15
C PRO A 154 27.11 -2.77 13.60
N ALA A 155 27.43 -2.43 14.85
CA ALA A 155 27.25 -1.11 15.39
C ALA A 155 28.09 -0.17 14.52
N VAL A 156 27.46 0.78 13.87
CA VAL A 156 28.13 1.89 13.22
C VAL A 156 28.88 2.66 14.31
N ARG A 157 30.12 2.28 14.57
CA ARG A 157 31.01 3.02 15.47
C ARG A 157 31.36 4.33 14.79
N ALA A 158 30.69 5.39 15.22
CA ALA A 158 31.17 6.73 14.98
C ALA A 158 32.55 6.87 15.65
N GLY A 159 33.59 7.06 14.85
CA GLY A 159 34.88 7.54 15.34
C GLY A 159 35.98 6.52 15.55
N SER A 160 36.27 5.60 14.65
CA SER A 160 37.55 4.87 14.64
C SER A 160 38.45 5.35 13.52
N LYS A 161 39.69 5.67 13.88
CA LYS A 161 40.77 6.10 12.99
C LYS A 161 40.95 5.10 11.84
N ARG A 162 41.05 5.62 10.63
CA ARG A 162 41.28 4.90 9.38
C ARG A 162 42.44 3.90 9.52
N SER A 163 42.17 2.64 9.66
CA SER A 163 43.15 1.62 9.37
C SER A 163 43.14 1.34 7.87
N ALA A 164 44.32 1.38 7.27
CA ALA A 164 44.58 1.29 5.82
C ALA A 164 44.31 -0.11 5.20
N ALA A 165 43.49 -0.95 5.82
CA ALA A 165 43.23 -2.33 5.41
C ALA A 165 41.88 -2.53 4.67
N PHE A 166 41.13 -1.47 4.39
CA PHE A 166 39.90 -1.60 3.59
C PHE A 166 40.17 -1.42 2.09
N LYS A 167 41.07 -2.26 1.56
CA LYS A 167 41.23 -2.45 0.11
C LYS A 167 40.26 -3.52 -0.35
N SER A 168 39.16 -3.06 -0.96
CA SER A 168 38.42 -3.77 -2.01
C SER A 168 37.95 -5.21 -1.76
N SER A 169 36.88 -5.42 -1.00
CA SER A 169 35.95 -6.46 -1.43
C SER A 169 34.97 -5.85 -2.43
N LYS A 170 35.13 -6.13 -3.69
CA LYS A 170 34.38 -5.59 -4.83
C LYS A 170 32.97 -6.17 -5.00
N LYS A 171 32.50 -7.00 -4.08
CA LYS A 171 31.10 -7.42 -3.98
C LYS A 171 30.66 -7.16 -2.54
N CYS A 172 29.69 -6.26 -2.33
CA CYS A 172 28.91 -6.31 -1.12
C CYS A 172 28.15 -7.63 -1.16
N ASP A 173 28.60 -8.62 -0.39
CA ASP A 173 27.91 -9.89 -0.30
C ASP A 173 26.51 -9.60 0.28
N LEU A 174 25.47 -10.03 -0.47
CA LEU A 174 24.10 -9.95 -0.02
C LEU A 174 23.90 -10.93 1.14
N LEU A 175 23.06 -10.55 2.09
CA LEU A 175 22.70 -11.43 3.20
C LEU A 175 21.80 -12.58 2.71
N PRO A 176 21.78 -13.73 3.41
CA PRO A 176 20.92 -14.84 3.05
C PRO A 176 19.45 -14.42 2.99
N GLY A 177 18.80 -14.57 1.84
CA GLY A 177 17.44 -14.09 1.58
C GLY A 177 17.33 -12.68 1.00
N GLU A 178 18.42 -11.89 1.03
CA GLU A 178 18.48 -10.58 0.39
C GLU A 178 18.65 -10.72 -1.12
N LEU A 179 17.75 -10.12 -1.89
CA LEU A 179 17.78 -10.15 -3.35
C LEU A 179 18.55 -8.98 -3.95
N TRP A 180 18.40 -7.82 -3.32
CA TRP A 180 18.98 -6.59 -3.85
C TRP A 180 19.18 -5.55 -2.75
N ARG A 181 20.22 -4.72 -2.90
CA ARG A 181 20.57 -3.63 -2.00
C ARG A 181 20.94 -2.37 -2.79
N ALA A 182 20.35 -1.24 -2.39
CA ALA A 182 20.67 0.05 -2.98
C ALA A 182 22.11 0.47 -2.66
N LYS A 183 22.78 1.05 -3.65
CA LYS A 183 24.07 1.72 -3.45
C LYS A 183 23.85 3.17 -3.03
N ASN A 184 24.73 3.69 -2.20
CA ASN A 184 24.73 5.09 -1.80
C ASN A 184 24.82 6.00 -3.03
N LEU A 185 24.20 7.17 -2.89
CA LEU A 185 24.33 8.24 -3.87
C LEU A 185 25.78 8.66 -4.02
N PRO A 186 26.16 9.23 -5.17
CA PRO A 186 27.45 9.88 -5.32
C PRO A 186 27.65 10.92 -4.23
N ASN A 187 28.90 11.13 -3.83
CA ASN A 187 29.27 12.20 -2.92
C ASN A 187 28.76 13.55 -3.46
N ASP A 188 28.52 14.47 -2.55
CA ASP A 188 28.16 15.83 -2.93
C ASP A 188 29.33 16.61 -3.59
N HIS A 189 29.11 17.87 -3.91
CA HIS A 189 30.13 18.73 -4.52
C HIS A 189 31.34 19.00 -3.62
N LEU A 190 31.21 18.72 -2.29
CA LEU A 190 32.29 18.77 -1.31
C LEU A 190 32.94 17.41 -1.07
N SER A 191 32.64 16.41 -1.91
CA SER A 191 33.08 15.03 -1.75
C SER A 191 32.63 14.34 -0.46
N LEU A 192 31.58 14.88 0.21
CA LEU A 192 31.01 14.28 1.40
C LEU A 192 30.01 13.18 1.03
N PRO A 193 29.99 12.07 1.79
CA PRO A 193 29.03 10.99 1.56
C PRO A 193 27.61 11.47 1.86
N ARG A 194 26.67 11.08 0.99
CA ARG A 194 25.23 11.33 1.16
C ARG A 194 24.57 10.09 1.73
N PRO A 195 24.39 9.98 3.07
CA PRO A 195 23.78 8.82 3.67
C PRO A 195 22.31 8.68 3.25
N PRO A 196 21.77 7.47 3.17
CA PRO A 196 20.34 7.28 3.01
C PRO A 196 19.62 7.75 4.28
N LEU A 197 18.58 8.56 4.11
CA LEU A 197 17.72 9.08 5.18
C LEU A 197 16.28 8.65 4.91
N ILE A 198 16.07 7.33 4.90
CA ILE A 198 14.80 6.72 4.54
C ILE A 198 13.84 6.82 5.72
N ARG A 199 12.60 7.27 5.47
CA ARG A 199 11.55 7.42 6.47
C ARG A 199 10.34 6.56 6.19
N THR A 200 9.99 6.38 4.92
CA THR A 200 8.84 5.61 4.50
C THR A 200 9.10 4.94 3.16
N LEU A 201 8.42 3.85 2.91
CA LEU A 201 8.55 3.01 1.72
C LEU A 201 7.15 2.65 1.21
N ALA A 202 7.00 2.58 -0.09
CA ALA A 202 5.81 2.03 -0.72
C ALA A 202 6.20 1.26 -1.97
N PHE A 203 5.64 0.07 -2.15
CA PHE A 203 5.75 -0.68 -3.38
C PHE A 203 4.66 -0.25 -4.37
N ALA A 204 5.01 -0.21 -5.64
CA ALA A 204 4.04 -0.20 -6.71
C ALA A 204 4.12 -1.53 -7.46
N PRO A 205 2.99 -2.19 -7.72
CA PRO A 205 2.95 -3.31 -8.62
C PRO A 205 3.34 -2.81 -10.02
N THR A 206 4.15 -3.58 -10.70
CA THR A 206 4.49 -3.39 -12.11
C THR A 206 3.90 -4.58 -12.87
N GLU A 207 3.54 -4.41 -14.12
CA GLU A 207 3.10 -5.51 -14.98
C GLU A 207 4.05 -6.71 -14.85
N PRO A 208 3.54 -7.93 -14.66
CA PRO A 208 4.38 -9.12 -14.55
C PRO A 208 5.14 -9.31 -15.86
N ALA A 209 6.43 -9.08 -15.84
CA ALA A 209 7.32 -9.32 -16.97
C ALA A 209 8.24 -10.47 -16.60
N ASP A 210 8.09 -11.59 -17.29
CA ASP A 210 8.96 -12.78 -17.22
C ASP A 210 9.37 -13.26 -15.80
N ASP A 211 9.93 -14.44 -15.70
CA ASP A 211 10.33 -15.17 -14.47
C ASP A 211 11.29 -14.43 -13.49
N ASP A 212 11.59 -13.17 -13.70
CA ASP A 212 12.51 -12.41 -12.84
C ASP A 212 11.72 -11.62 -11.77
N GLU A 213 11.73 -12.14 -10.54
CA GLU A 213 11.04 -11.59 -9.37
C GLU A 213 11.31 -10.09 -9.16
N LEU A 214 12.47 -9.57 -9.56
CA LEU A 214 12.85 -8.17 -9.38
C LEU A 214 12.34 -7.23 -10.48
N LYS A 215 11.95 -7.77 -11.64
CA LYS A 215 11.43 -6.95 -12.75
C LYS A 215 10.02 -6.43 -12.50
N CYS A 216 9.29 -7.10 -11.62
CA CYS A 216 7.87 -6.83 -11.37
C CYS A 216 7.63 -5.77 -10.29
N MET A 217 8.66 -5.12 -9.75
CA MET A 217 8.48 -4.22 -8.64
C MET A 217 9.21 -2.88 -8.81
N ARG A 218 8.54 -1.82 -8.40
CA ARG A 218 9.09 -0.48 -8.25
C ARG A 218 8.93 -0.06 -6.79
N VAL A 219 9.98 0.53 -6.21
CA VAL A 219 9.97 0.96 -4.81
C VAL A 219 10.09 2.47 -4.74
N TYR A 220 9.10 3.10 -4.14
CA TYR A 220 9.10 4.51 -3.80
C TYR A 220 9.63 4.69 -2.38
N VAL A 221 10.59 5.57 -2.23
CA VAL A 221 11.29 5.81 -0.96
C VAL A 221 11.13 7.27 -0.58
N GLY A 222 10.45 7.54 0.52
CA GLY A 222 10.34 8.87 1.11
C GLY A 222 11.47 9.15 2.08
N THR A 223 12.10 10.31 1.92
CA THR A 223 13.25 10.70 2.73
C THR A 223 12.91 11.75 3.78
N LYS A 224 13.83 11.91 4.73
CA LYS A 224 13.78 12.98 5.75
C LYS A 224 13.81 14.38 5.14
N ASP A 225 14.43 14.53 3.97
CA ASP A 225 14.62 15.81 3.29
C ASP A 225 13.45 16.19 2.35
N GLY A 226 12.34 15.45 2.38
CA GLY A 226 11.18 15.71 1.53
C GLY A 226 11.38 15.30 0.08
N ILE A 227 12.31 14.40 -0.20
CA ILE A 227 12.59 13.86 -1.52
C ILE A 227 11.99 12.47 -1.64
N ILE A 228 11.32 12.20 -2.75
CA ILE A 228 10.91 10.86 -3.16
C ILE A 228 11.98 10.32 -4.12
N ARG A 229 12.51 9.15 -3.81
CA ARG A 229 13.42 8.40 -4.68
C ARG A 229 12.71 7.17 -5.21
N VAL A 230 12.82 6.96 -6.50
CA VAL A 230 12.25 5.79 -7.18
C VAL A 230 13.35 4.82 -7.50
N TYR A 231 13.20 3.59 -7.02
CA TYR A 231 14.13 2.50 -7.30
C TYR A 231 13.45 1.44 -8.14
N GLU A 232 14.17 0.95 -9.14
CA GLU A 232 13.82 -0.21 -9.94
C GLU A 232 14.95 -1.23 -9.83
N PRO A 233 14.79 -2.23 -8.95
CA PRO A 233 15.86 -3.17 -8.62
C PRO A 233 16.44 -3.89 -9.82
N ALA A 234 15.64 -4.18 -10.84
CA ALA A 234 16.09 -4.81 -12.07
C ALA A 234 16.99 -3.93 -12.95
N GLN A 235 16.84 -2.59 -12.87
CA GLN A 235 17.58 -1.70 -13.77
C GLN A 235 18.94 -1.30 -13.21
N LYS A 236 18.96 -0.76 -12.00
CA LYS A 236 20.20 -0.26 -11.40
C LYS A 236 20.14 -0.18 -9.87
N PRO A 237 21.30 -0.26 -9.20
CA PRO A 237 21.37 -0.19 -7.73
C PRO A 237 21.27 1.23 -7.15
N ARG A 238 21.06 2.25 -7.97
CA ARG A 238 20.84 3.64 -7.56
C ARG A 238 19.46 4.09 -7.99
N PRO A 239 18.88 5.17 -7.39
CA PRO A 239 17.55 5.62 -7.77
C PRO A 239 17.48 5.97 -9.26
N VAL A 240 16.37 5.63 -9.89
CA VAL A 240 16.05 5.96 -11.28
C VAL A 240 15.63 7.42 -11.37
N HIS A 241 14.80 7.84 -10.42
CA HIS A 241 14.31 9.22 -10.31
C HIS A 241 14.44 9.75 -8.89
N GLU A 242 14.65 11.05 -8.78
CA GLU A 242 14.57 11.82 -7.54
C GLU A 242 13.61 13.00 -7.75
N TRP A 243 12.57 13.07 -6.92
CA TRP A 243 11.55 14.12 -7.00
C TRP A 243 11.51 14.93 -5.71
N GLN A 244 11.66 16.23 -5.83
CA GLN A 244 11.45 17.13 -4.72
C GLN A 244 9.96 17.46 -4.61
N VAL A 245 9.29 16.93 -3.60
CA VAL A 245 7.82 17.02 -3.45
C VAL A 245 7.40 18.19 -2.55
N GLY A 246 8.28 18.88 -1.96
CA GLY A 246 7.99 20.04 -1.13
C GLY A 246 9.00 21.14 -1.36
N ALA A 247 8.81 22.30 -0.74
CA ALA A 247 9.86 23.30 -0.70
C ALA A 247 11.08 22.71 0.02
N LYS A 248 12.27 23.03 -0.48
CA LYS A 248 13.52 22.54 0.12
C LYS A 248 13.50 22.78 1.62
N GLN A 249 13.81 21.75 2.42
CA GLN A 249 13.87 21.79 3.88
C GLN A 249 12.52 21.92 4.61
N GLN A 250 11.39 21.74 3.94
CA GLN A 250 10.07 21.75 4.59
C GLN A 250 9.54 20.32 4.71
N GLY A 251 9.61 19.78 5.93
CA GLY A 251 8.94 18.55 6.32
C GLY A 251 9.58 17.24 5.80
N SER A 252 9.75 16.31 6.69
CA SER A 252 10.13 14.93 6.39
C SER A 252 8.91 14.19 5.85
N LEU A 253 9.08 13.33 4.85
CA LEU A 253 8.02 12.43 4.41
C LEU A 253 7.78 11.37 5.48
N ARG A 254 6.54 11.17 5.88
CA ARG A 254 6.18 10.29 6.98
C ARG A 254 5.44 9.05 6.53
N VAL A 255 4.49 9.19 5.64
CA VAL A 255 3.66 8.12 5.11
C VAL A 255 3.53 8.26 3.62
N MET A 256 3.53 7.15 2.92
CA MET A 256 3.28 7.07 1.48
C MET A 256 2.38 5.88 1.20
N HIS A 257 1.44 6.06 0.30
CA HIS A 257 0.55 5.01 -0.16
C HIS A 257 0.41 5.09 -1.68
N VAL A 258 0.45 3.94 -2.36
CA VAL A 258 0.34 3.83 -3.82
C VAL A 258 -1.07 3.42 -4.18
N CYS A 259 -1.74 4.23 -5.01
CA CYS A 259 -2.94 3.83 -5.72
C CYS A 259 -2.56 3.50 -7.17
N ALA A 260 -2.31 2.22 -7.43
CA ALA A 260 -1.78 1.77 -8.72
C ALA A 260 -2.77 1.98 -9.87
N SER A 261 -4.05 1.73 -9.64
CA SER A 261 -5.13 1.90 -10.63
C SER A 261 -5.24 3.34 -11.13
N GLU A 262 -4.99 4.32 -10.27
CA GLU A 262 -5.03 5.74 -10.63
C GLU A 262 -3.65 6.32 -10.95
N GLN A 263 -2.60 5.50 -10.85
CA GLN A 263 -1.20 5.86 -11.09
C GLN A 263 -0.73 7.07 -10.26
N ILE A 264 -1.18 7.13 -9.03
CA ILE A 264 -0.84 8.20 -8.09
C ILE A 264 -0.20 7.68 -6.82
N LEU A 265 0.59 8.54 -6.23
CA LEU A 265 1.22 8.36 -4.93
C LEU A 265 0.67 9.40 -3.95
N LEU A 266 0.06 8.93 -2.89
CA LEU A 266 -0.36 9.74 -1.76
C LEU A 266 0.82 9.91 -0.81
N VAL A 267 1.09 11.14 -0.39
CA VAL A 267 2.27 11.47 0.42
C VAL A 267 1.87 12.38 1.57
N GLY A 268 2.04 11.90 2.79
CA GLY A 268 1.90 12.68 4.01
C GLY A 268 3.25 13.13 4.56
N ASP A 269 3.38 14.39 4.91
CA ASP A 269 4.60 14.95 5.49
C ASP A 269 4.42 15.36 6.97
N THR A 270 5.52 15.69 7.63
CA THR A 270 5.51 16.19 9.02
C THR A 270 5.00 17.63 9.13
N SER A 271 4.86 18.34 8.02
CA SER A 271 4.30 19.70 7.96
C SER A 271 2.78 19.72 7.77
N ARG A 272 2.11 18.62 8.10
CA ARG A 272 0.64 18.49 8.04
C ARG A 272 0.08 18.66 6.63
N ARG A 273 0.82 18.24 5.60
CA ARG A 273 0.36 18.25 4.22
C ARG A 273 0.08 16.84 3.74
N LEU A 274 -1.02 16.67 3.03
CA LEU A 274 -1.34 15.48 2.26
C LEU A 274 -1.31 15.88 0.79
N LEU A 275 -0.35 15.31 0.06
CA LEU A 275 -0.06 15.61 -1.34
C LEU A 275 -0.44 14.42 -2.19
N VAL A 276 -0.96 14.69 -3.37
CA VAL A 276 -1.20 13.72 -4.43
C VAL A 276 -0.17 13.95 -5.52
N VAL A 277 0.61 12.93 -5.82
CA VAL A 277 1.76 12.99 -6.72
C VAL A 277 1.57 12.00 -7.87
N ASP A 278 1.85 12.45 -9.09
CA ASP A 278 1.88 11.60 -10.28
C ASP A 278 3.06 10.62 -10.19
N MET A 279 2.78 9.32 -10.33
CA MET A 279 3.78 8.25 -10.22
C MET A 279 4.79 8.20 -11.35
N HIS A 280 4.49 8.81 -12.51
CA HIS A 280 5.41 8.81 -13.65
C HIS A 280 6.32 10.04 -13.66
N LYS A 281 5.73 11.20 -13.47
CA LYS A 281 6.42 12.50 -13.60
C LYS A 281 6.93 13.04 -12.27
N GLY A 282 6.47 12.49 -11.13
CA GLY A 282 6.79 13.00 -9.80
C GLY A 282 6.24 14.40 -9.53
N ARG A 283 5.25 14.83 -10.32
CA ARG A 283 4.63 16.15 -10.18
C ARG A 283 3.54 16.08 -9.12
N VAL A 284 3.51 17.06 -8.22
CA VAL A 284 2.38 17.24 -7.30
C VAL A 284 1.19 17.72 -8.11
N LEU A 285 0.13 16.90 -8.11
CA LEU A 285 -1.13 17.22 -8.80
C LEU A 285 -1.94 18.22 -7.98
N PHE A 286 -2.13 17.92 -6.69
CA PHE A 286 -2.76 18.84 -5.75
C PHE A 286 -2.38 18.49 -4.31
N GLN A 287 -2.77 19.38 -3.40
CA GLN A 287 -2.69 19.20 -1.95
C GLN A 287 -4.09 19.29 -1.38
N TYR A 288 -4.44 18.39 -0.46
CA TYR A 288 -5.69 18.51 0.30
C TYR A 288 -5.66 19.75 1.19
N LYS A 289 -6.80 20.41 1.29
CA LYS A 289 -7.05 21.46 2.29
C LYS A 289 -7.60 20.82 3.56
N ASP A 290 -7.60 21.59 4.64
CA ASP A 290 -8.23 21.23 5.90
C ASP A 290 -7.63 20.00 6.61
N ILE A 291 -6.36 19.71 6.31
CA ILE A 291 -5.56 18.75 7.04
C ILE A 291 -4.82 19.47 8.16
N SER A 292 -5.25 19.25 9.40
CA SER A 292 -4.66 19.89 10.59
C SER A 292 -3.59 19.05 11.28
N GLY A 293 -3.61 17.72 11.07
CA GLY A 293 -2.67 16.78 11.67
C GLY A 293 -1.70 16.17 10.67
N THR A 294 -0.55 15.72 11.18
CA THR A 294 0.37 14.88 10.41
C THR A 294 -0.24 13.51 10.21
N MET A 295 -0.29 13.03 8.98
CA MET A 295 -0.83 11.71 8.67
C MET A 295 0.03 10.62 9.31
N SER A 296 -0.60 9.66 9.95
CA SER A 296 0.03 8.46 10.51
C SER A 296 -0.06 7.28 9.57
N ASP A 297 -1.20 7.13 8.87
CA ASP A 297 -1.42 6.10 7.88
C ASP A 297 -2.38 6.55 6.79
N LEU A 298 -2.31 5.91 5.63
CA LEU A 298 -3.12 6.19 4.44
C LEU A 298 -3.53 4.88 3.78
N LEU A 299 -4.77 4.83 3.33
CA LEU A 299 -5.35 3.70 2.64
C LEU A 299 -6.26 4.20 1.52
N THR A 300 -6.34 3.46 0.41
CA THR A 300 -7.29 3.74 -0.67
C THR A 300 -8.33 2.65 -0.78
N VAL A 301 -9.57 3.05 -0.98
CA VAL A 301 -10.74 2.17 -1.11
C VAL A 301 -11.50 2.55 -2.37
N ARG A 302 -11.97 1.57 -3.13
CA ARG A 302 -12.88 1.82 -4.23
C ARG A 302 -14.32 1.80 -3.71
N ASP A 303 -15.04 2.89 -3.91
CA ASP A 303 -16.47 2.95 -3.70
C ASP A 303 -17.14 2.32 -4.93
N ALA A 304 -17.68 1.12 -4.76
CA ALA A 304 -18.30 0.37 -5.84
C ALA A 304 -19.60 1.00 -6.34
N GLN A 305 -20.32 1.73 -5.47
CA GLN A 305 -21.59 2.36 -5.82
C GLN A 305 -21.39 3.63 -6.65
N ALA A 306 -20.40 4.44 -6.27
CA ALA A 306 -20.11 5.70 -6.96
C ALA A 306 -19.00 5.59 -8.00
N ASP A 307 -18.42 4.39 -8.19
CA ASP A 307 -17.27 4.08 -9.07
C ASP A 307 -16.11 5.09 -8.93
N ARG A 308 -15.80 5.46 -7.72
CA ARG A 308 -14.75 6.42 -7.39
C ARG A 308 -13.79 5.87 -6.37
N TRP A 309 -12.57 6.41 -6.37
CA TRP A 309 -11.58 6.11 -5.36
C TRP A 309 -11.67 7.08 -4.18
N LEU A 310 -11.71 6.51 -2.99
CA LEU A 310 -11.69 7.22 -1.72
C LEU A 310 -10.35 7.02 -1.03
N VAL A 311 -9.93 8.00 -0.26
CA VAL A 311 -8.73 7.97 0.57
C VAL A 311 -9.15 8.05 2.03
N LEU A 312 -8.79 7.02 2.78
CA LEU A 312 -8.84 7.02 4.23
C LEU A 312 -7.50 7.48 4.78
N GLY A 313 -7.53 8.46 5.66
CA GLY A 313 -6.32 8.98 6.28
C GLY A 313 -6.48 9.09 7.78
N ALA A 314 -5.60 8.44 8.54
CA ALA A 314 -5.46 8.62 9.97
C ALA A 314 -4.42 9.69 10.25
N ALA A 315 -4.63 10.53 11.24
CA ALA A 315 -3.72 11.61 11.59
C ALA A 315 -3.51 11.76 13.10
N LEU A 316 -2.42 12.43 13.48
CA LEU A 316 -2.05 12.67 14.89
C LEU A 316 -2.95 13.69 15.60
N ASP A 317 -3.88 14.32 14.89
CA ASP A 317 -4.87 15.24 15.44
C ASP A 317 -6.14 14.54 15.94
N HIS A 318 -6.07 13.22 16.13
CA HIS A 318 -7.20 12.38 16.56
C HIS A 318 -8.36 12.31 15.57
N LEU A 319 -8.10 12.63 14.30
CA LEU A 319 -9.11 12.56 13.25
C LEU A 319 -8.75 11.48 12.21
N ILE A 320 -9.73 10.68 11.89
CA ILE A 320 -9.75 9.86 10.67
C ILE A 320 -10.56 10.62 9.65
N ARG A 321 -10.01 10.75 8.44
CA ARG A 321 -10.64 11.49 7.35
C ARG A 321 -10.94 10.58 6.18
N LEU A 322 -12.14 10.70 5.66
CA LEU A 322 -12.52 10.16 4.38
C LEU A 322 -12.45 11.28 3.35
N CYS A 323 -11.61 11.08 2.34
CA CYS A 323 -11.38 12.07 1.30
C CYS A 323 -11.73 11.48 -0.06
N ASP A 324 -12.28 12.30 -0.94
CA ASP A 324 -12.41 11.97 -2.35
C ASP A 324 -11.04 12.12 -3.04
N LEU A 325 -10.65 11.15 -3.86
CA LEU A 325 -9.41 11.21 -4.61
C LEU A 325 -9.45 12.20 -5.77
N GLY A 326 -10.65 12.65 -6.16
CA GLY A 326 -10.88 13.48 -7.33
C GLY A 326 -10.79 12.70 -8.64
N GLU A 327 -11.41 13.20 -9.67
CA GLU A 327 -11.48 12.58 -10.98
C GLU A 327 -10.34 13.06 -11.88
N THR A 328 -9.82 12.17 -12.71
CA THR A 328 -8.85 12.52 -13.75
C THR A 328 -9.61 12.96 -15.00
N TYR A 329 -9.28 14.13 -15.54
CA TYR A 329 -9.82 14.60 -16.81
C TYR A 329 -8.68 15.15 -17.68
N GLY A 330 -8.64 14.72 -18.94
CA GLY A 330 -7.59 15.10 -19.87
C GLY A 330 -6.19 14.58 -19.50
N GLU A 331 -5.20 14.95 -20.30
CA GLU A 331 -3.83 14.53 -20.07
C GLU A 331 -3.19 15.26 -18.86
N GLY A 332 -3.12 14.56 -17.73
CA GLY A 332 -2.39 15.02 -16.54
C GLY A 332 -3.08 16.12 -15.73
N GLN A 333 -4.38 16.34 -15.95
CA GLN A 333 -5.20 17.20 -15.12
C GLN A 333 -6.12 16.35 -14.24
N ARG A 334 -6.14 16.67 -12.95
CA ARG A 334 -7.01 16.02 -11.98
C ARG A 334 -7.77 17.07 -11.19
N ARG A 335 -9.09 16.85 -11.04
CA ARG A 335 -9.91 17.64 -10.14
C ARG A 335 -9.40 17.44 -8.72
N ARG A 336 -9.31 18.53 -7.97
CA ARG A 336 -8.87 18.47 -6.59
C ARG A 336 -9.86 17.67 -5.74
N GLY A 337 -9.36 16.66 -5.03
CA GLY A 337 -10.15 15.94 -4.05
C GLY A 337 -10.48 16.79 -2.83
N GLN A 338 -11.52 16.42 -2.13
CA GLN A 338 -12.05 17.11 -0.95
C GLN A 338 -12.15 16.14 0.22
N VAL A 339 -12.11 16.67 1.43
CA VAL A 339 -12.46 15.92 2.64
C VAL A 339 -13.97 15.79 2.68
N LEU A 340 -14.48 14.57 2.65
CA LEU A 340 -15.91 14.27 2.67
C LEU A 340 -16.40 14.19 4.11
N GLU A 341 -15.71 13.41 4.94
CA GLU A 341 -16.10 13.14 6.32
C GLU A 341 -14.90 13.14 7.24
N GLN A 342 -15.15 13.41 8.51
CA GLN A 342 -14.14 13.39 9.57
C GLN A 342 -14.73 12.70 10.79
N TYR A 343 -13.98 11.76 11.35
CA TYR A 343 -14.35 11.04 12.55
C TYR A 343 -13.30 11.29 13.65
N PHE A 344 -13.78 11.72 14.83
CA PHE A 344 -12.91 11.96 15.97
C PHE A 344 -12.74 10.67 16.79
N THR A 345 -11.49 10.23 16.96
CA THR A 345 -11.14 8.96 17.63
C THR A 345 -11.11 9.04 19.16
N GLY A 346 -11.34 10.20 19.74
CA GLY A 346 -11.32 10.40 21.19
C GLY A 346 -9.93 10.71 21.73
N VAL A 347 -9.51 10.03 22.81
CA VAL A 347 -8.27 10.34 23.53
C VAL A 347 -7.02 9.90 22.77
N ASP A 348 -7.10 8.78 22.07
CA ASP A 348 -5.96 8.22 21.34
C ASP A 348 -6.09 8.48 19.84
N HIS A 349 -4.95 8.75 19.18
CA HIS A 349 -4.91 8.88 17.73
C HIS A 349 -4.75 7.52 17.05
N ALA A 350 -5.36 7.37 15.87
CA ALA A 350 -5.18 6.18 15.06
C ALA A 350 -3.77 6.14 14.45
N VAL A 351 -3.09 5.01 14.60
CA VAL A 351 -1.72 4.80 14.10
C VAL A 351 -1.70 4.09 12.78
N ALA A 352 -2.63 3.16 12.57
CA ALA A 352 -2.76 2.35 11.36
C ALA A 352 -4.23 2.19 10.98
N LEU A 353 -4.48 1.99 9.70
CA LEU A 353 -5.77 1.71 9.10
C LEU A 353 -5.72 0.30 8.48
N ALA A 354 -6.82 -0.41 8.60
CA ALA A 354 -7.02 -1.68 7.91
C ALA A 354 -8.45 -1.76 7.39
N LEU A 355 -8.64 -2.40 6.24
CA LEU A 355 -9.95 -2.71 5.70
C LEU A 355 -10.36 -4.12 6.12
N ASP A 356 -11.62 -4.30 6.43
CA ASP A 356 -12.21 -5.61 6.57
C ASP A 356 -12.42 -6.20 5.16
N PRO A 357 -11.71 -7.29 4.80
CA PRO A 357 -11.83 -7.89 3.47
C PRO A 357 -13.23 -8.42 3.18
N ARG A 358 -14.04 -8.71 4.20
CA ARG A 358 -15.41 -9.19 4.03
C ARG A 358 -16.33 -8.13 3.45
N GLN A 359 -16.08 -6.85 3.74
CA GLN A 359 -16.89 -5.73 3.26
C GLN A 359 -16.43 -5.17 1.92
N THR A 360 -15.26 -5.58 1.43
CA THR A 360 -14.75 -5.13 0.13
C THR A 360 -15.16 -6.03 -1.03
N SER A 361 -15.64 -7.24 -0.78
CA SER A 361 -16.34 -8.03 -1.77
C SER A 361 -17.73 -7.39 -1.94
N ALA A 362 -17.94 -6.66 -3.04
CA ALA A 362 -19.29 -6.34 -3.48
C ALA A 362 -20.11 -7.63 -3.43
N PRO A 363 -21.37 -7.60 -2.95
CA PRO A 363 -22.23 -8.75 -3.13
C PRO A 363 -22.13 -9.12 -4.60
N ALA A 364 -21.69 -10.34 -4.89
CA ALA A 364 -21.79 -10.89 -6.22
C ALA A 364 -23.26 -10.67 -6.59
N ASP A 365 -23.51 -9.98 -7.70
CA ASP A 365 -24.85 -9.82 -8.23
C ASP A 365 -25.41 -11.24 -8.47
N GLU A 366 -26.01 -11.81 -7.43
CA GLU A 366 -26.78 -13.07 -7.52
C GLU A 366 -28.09 -12.85 -8.28
N ASN A 367 -28.37 -11.62 -8.73
CA ASN A 367 -29.63 -11.26 -9.37
C ASN A 367 -29.52 -10.88 -10.85
N SER A 368 -28.38 -11.06 -11.52
CA SER A 368 -28.33 -10.73 -12.96
C SER A 368 -29.01 -11.78 -13.84
N ASP A 369 -29.12 -13.02 -13.37
CA ASP A 369 -29.78 -14.08 -14.15
C ASP A 369 -31.30 -14.11 -13.92
N ASP A 370 -31.78 -13.70 -12.72
CA ASP A 370 -33.21 -13.65 -12.41
C ASP A 370 -33.93 -12.45 -13.05
N GLU A 371 -33.25 -11.35 -13.31
CA GLU A 371 -33.90 -10.19 -13.98
C GLU A 371 -34.09 -10.42 -15.48
N GLU A 372 -33.21 -11.12 -16.18
CA GLU A 372 -33.41 -11.47 -17.59
C GLU A 372 -34.57 -12.46 -17.74
N GLU A 373 -34.74 -13.45 -16.86
CA GLU A 373 -35.91 -14.36 -16.89
C GLU A 373 -37.24 -13.65 -16.57
N VAL A 374 -37.23 -12.59 -15.77
CA VAL A 374 -38.43 -11.80 -15.47
C VAL A 374 -38.88 -11.00 -16.68
N TRP A 375 -37.96 -10.44 -17.46
CA TRP A 375 -38.28 -9.70 -18.67
C TRP A 375 -38.76 -10.60 -19.82
N ASP A 376 -38.23 -11.81 -19.97
CA ASP A 376 -38.65 -12.80 -20.97
C ASP A 376 -40.04 -13.39 -20.70
N ASN A 377 -40.49 -13.41 -19.45
CA ASN A 377 -41.80 -13.87 -19.03
C ASN A 377 -42.90 -12.80 -19.00
N MET A 378 -42.60 -11.54 -19.29
CA MET A 378 -43.59 -10.50 -19.43
C MET A 378 -44.30 -10.60 -20.77
N ALA A 379 -45.44 -11.29 -20.83
CA ALA A 379 -46.33 -11.30 -21.96
C ALA A 379 -46.86 -9.89 -22.25
N VAL A 380 -46.63 -9.41 -23.46
CA VAL A 380 -47.14 -8.13 -23.92
C VAL A 380 -48.67 -8.20 -23.94
N ILE A 381 -49.34 -7.60 -22.96
CA ILE A 381 -50.79 -7.45 -22.91
C ILE A 381 -51.11 -6.24 -23.79
N GLY A 382 -51.49 -6.50 -25.04
CA GLY A 382 -52.06 -5.42 -25.85
C GLY A 382 -51.89 -5.43 -27.35
N GLU A 383 -51.53 -6.53 -27.99
CA GLU A 383 -51.67 -6.60 -29.48
C GLU A 383 -52.95 -7.33 -29.88
N LYS A 384 -53.93 -6.54 -30.33
CA LYS A 384 -55.08 -7.02 -31.08
C LYS A 384 -54.63 -7.49 -32.45
N ALA A 385 -55.01 -8.70 -32.79
CA ALA A 385 -54.82 -9.26 -34.14
C ALA A 385 -55.44 -8.34 -35.22
N PRO A 386 -54.74 -8.09 -36.34
CA PRO A 386 -55.35 -7.42 -37.46
C PRO A 386 -56.19 -8.40 -38.24
N ASP A 387 -57.45 -8.02 -38.44
CA ASP A 387 -58.46 -8.64 -39.30
C ASP A 387 -58.00 -8.55 -40.76
N ALA A 388 -58.06 -9.67 -41.47
CA ALA A 388 -57.81 -9.75 -42.87
C ALA A 388 -58.99 -9.15 -43.63
N ARG A 389 -58.72 -8.21 -44.58
CA ARG A 389 -59.46 -8.03 -45.82
C ARG A 389 -58.77 -7.03 -46.76
N GLU A 390 -58.24 -7.57 -47.77
CA GLU A 390 -58.49 -7.36 -49.23
C GLU A 390 -58.50 -5.94 -49.81
N THR A 391 -57.70 -5.86 -50.86
CA THR A 391 -57.92 -5.27 -52.22
C THR A 391 -57.49 -3.83 -52.44
N SER A 392 -56.46 -3.77 -53.23
CA SER A 392 -56.43 -3.23 -54.62
C SER A 392 -56.18 -1.73 -54.84
N VAL A 393 -55.21 -1.52 -55.64
CA VAL A 393 -55.11 -0.68 -56.84
C VAL A 393 -54.63 0.76 -56.73
N ALA A 394 -53.55 0.94 -57.44
CA ALA A 394 -53.20 2.04 -58.38
C ALA A 394 -52.73 3.38 -57.83
N ASP A 395 -51.59 3.63 -58.24
CA ASP A 395 -51.08 4.55 -59.28
C ASP A 395 -50.79 6.02 -58.89
N GLU A 396 -49.70 6.37 -59.50
CA GLU A 396 -49.30 7.68 -60.03
C GLU A 396 -48.82 8.75 -59.07
N GLU A 397 -47.59 9.02 -59.18
CA GLU A 397 -46.80 9.91 -60.05
C GLU A 397 -46.61 11.35 -59.47
N GLU A 398 -45.40 11.74 -59.73
CA GLU A 398 -44.92 13.10 -60.02
C GLU A 398 -44.90 14.10 -58.86
N ASP A 399 -43.99 14.95 -58.74
CA ASP A 399 -42.80 15.42 -59.50
C ASP A 399 -42.30 16.67 -58.73
N ASP A 400 -41.07 16.90 -58.90
CA ASP A 400 -40.42 18.16 -59.09
C ASP A 400 -40.23 19.22 -57.95
N SER A 401 -38.98 19.49 -57.84
CA SER A 401 -38.29 20.77 -58.07
C SER A 401 -38.09 21.66 -56.86
N ASP A 402 -36.89 21.86 -56.69
CA ASP A 402 -36.02 22.99 -57.00
C ASP A 402 -35.78 24.09 -55.95
N ALA A 403 -34.56 24.23 -55.82
CA ALA A 403 -33.75 25.46 -55.94
C ALA A 403 -33.65 26.38 -54.70
N ALA A 404 -32.53 26.40 -54.14
CA ALA A 404 -31.38 27.29 -54.47
C ALA A 404 -31.33 28.62 -53.74
N ARG A 405 -30.12 28.94 -53.47
CA ARG A 405 -29.48 30.28 -53.33
C ARG A 405 -29.49 30.92 -51.94
N ALA A 406 -28.40 31.16 -51.42
CA ALA A 406 -27.12 31.80 -51.72
C ALA A 406 -26.87 33.01 -50.85
N GLU A 407 -25.64 33.04 -50.41
CA GLU A 407 -24.74 34.20 -50.29
C GLU A 407 -25.21 35.39 -49.43
N LYS A 408 -24.36 35.94 -48.57
CA LYS A 408 -23.14 36.72 -48.68
C LYS A 408 -22.77 37.41 -47.36
N ARG A 409 -21.50 37.26 -46.96
CA ARG A 409 -20.51 38.32 -46.78
C ARG A 409 -20.83 39.53 -45.87
N HIS A 410 -20.02 39.82 -44.89
CA HIS A 410 -18.90 40.75 -44.81
C HIS A 410 -18.48 40.99 -43.38
N ARG A 411 -17.18 40.69 -43.01
CA ARG A 411 -16.05 41.60 -42.89
C ARG A 411 -16.29 42.83 -42.01
N ARG A 412 -15.57 42.96 -40.89
CA ARG A 412 -14.35 43.76 -40.72
C ARG A 412 -14.09 44.02 -39.26
N ASP A 413 -12.86 43.76 -38.94
CA ASP A 413 -12.03 44.41 -37.91
C ASP A 413 -12.11 45.93 -37.91
N PRO A 414 -11.53 46.61 -36.94
CA PRO A 414 -10.23 46.32 -36.36
C PRO A 414 -10.25 45.91 -34.87
#